data_0a9fe4c8043326014feb2684ee0c87bd
#
_entry.id   0a9fe4c8043326014feb2684ee0c87bd
#
_cell.length_a   1.000
_cell.length_b   1.000
_cell.length_c   1.000
_cell.angle_alpha   90.00
_cell.angle_beta   90.00
_cell.angle_gamma   90.00
#
_symmetry.space_group_name_H-M   'P 1'
#
loop_
_entity.id
_entity.type
_entity.pdbx_description
1 polymer ?
#
loop_
_entity_poly.entity_id
_entity_poly.type
_entity_poly.pdbx_seq_one_letter_code
_entity_poly.pdbx_strand_id
1 'polypeptide(L)'
;KYGSLQQAAFAEPGGDKLKAWIDTCPNQLYSALTYQGGAAWRKRLTDDLGDQGAVSALIERRSDAELAALMGNLGGHDLPELLKAFESIDHDRPVCFIAYTIKGAGLPFAGHKDNHAGLMTPAQMEAFRAAMNVREGHEWEPFEGLDLGERKLAAFLKDVPFFARGRRRYTAPAVPVPAQLAYRAAREMSTQQAFGLILDEIGKGDSELAGRIVTTSPDVTVSTNLGPWV
;
A
#
# COMPACT_ATOMS: atom_id res chain seq x y z
N LYS A 1 3.15 -7.64 14.47
CA LYS A 1 3.68 -8.50 13.39
C LYS A 1 2.58 -9.38 12.80
N TYR A 2 1.76 -10.02 13.62
CA TYR A 2 0.78 -11.01 13.19
C TYR A 2 -0.63 -10.43 13.20
N GLY A 3 -1.45 -10.81 12.22
CA GLY A 3 -2.87 -10.51 12.21
C GLY A 3 -3.68 -11.50 13.04
N SER A 4 -4.97 -11.22 13.17
CA SER A 4 -5.91 -11.99 13.99
C SER A 4 -6.01 -13.46 13.56
N LEU A 5 -6.01 -13.76 12.26
CA LEU A 5 -6.04 -15.13 11.74
C LEU A 5 -4.77 -15.91 12.14
N GLN A 6 -3.61 -15.28 12.05
CA GLN A 6 -2.35 -15.90 12.47
C GLN A 6 -2.33 -16.15 13.97
N GLN A 7 -2.75 -15.16 14.77
CA GLN A 7 -2.82 -15.32 16.22
C GLN A 7 -3.77 -16.44 16.64
N ALA A 8 -4.93 -16.56 15.98
CA ALA A 8 -5.84 -17.67 16.22
C ALA A 8 -5.21 -19.02 15.88
N ALA A 9 -4.53 -19.12 14.72
CA ALA A 9 -3.83 -20.34 14.34
C ALA A 9 -2.68 -20.72 15.28
N PHE A 10 -1.99 -19.76 15.86
CA PHE A 10 -0.91 -20.02 16.83
C PHE A 10 -1.43 -20.60 18.17
N ALA A 11 -2.69 -20.35 18.49
CA ALA A 11 -3.33 -20.94 19.68
C ALA A 11 -3.79 -22.40 19.47
N GLU A 12 -3.78 -22.91 18.23
CA GLU A 12 -4.14 -24.27 17.90
C GLU A 12 -2.97 -25.24 18.14
N PRO A 13 -3.23 -26.55 18.29
CA PRO A 13 -2.18 -27.56 18.36
C PRO A 13 -1.24 -27.48 17.15
N GLY A 14 0.07 -27.32 17.41
CA GLY A 14 1.09 -27.14 16.37
C GLY A 14 1.26 -25.68 15.89
N GLY A 15 0.46 -24.75 16.39
CA GLY A 15 0.55 -23.34 16.02
C GLY A 15 1.86 -22.67 16.44
N ASP A 16 2.48 -23.15 17.51
CA ASP A 16 3.83 -22.74 17.95
C ASP A 16 4.89 -23.01 16.87
N LYS A 17 4.81 -24.16 16.20
CA LYS A 17 5.71 -24.54 15.09
C LYS A 17 5.49 -23.66 13.88
N LEU A 18 4.24 -23.40 13.51
CA LEU A 18 3.90 -22.48 12.44
C LEU A 18 4.44 -21.07 12.73
N LYS A 19 4.26 -20.59 13.96
CA LYS A 19 4.78 -19.29 14.40
C LYS A 19 6.29 -19.22 14.27
N ALA A 20 7.01 -20.22 14.79
CA ALA A 20 8.46 -20.29 14.71
C ALA A 20 8.95 -20.29 13.23
N TRP A 21 8.26 -21.02 12.35
CA TRP A 21 8.56 -21.02 10.92
C TRP A 21 8.37 -19.62 10.31
N ILE A 22 7.25 -18.95 10.59
CA ILE A 22 7.00 -17.57 10.11
C ILE A 22 8.05 -16.59 10.65
N ASP A 23 8.52 -16.78 11.87
CA ASP A 23 9.51 -15.89 12.48
C ASP A 23 10.89 -16.01 11.83
N THR A 24 11.22 -17.16 11.30
CA THR A 24 12.52 -17.44 10.69
C THR A 24 12.49 -17.39 9.17
N CYS A 25 11.31 -17.33 8.55
CA CYS A 25 11.16 -17.28 7.11
C CYS A 25 11.77 -15.99 6.51
N PRO A 26 12.70 -16.10 5.54
CA PRO A 26 13.24 -14.93 4.87
C PRO A 26 12.15 -14.14 4.14
N ASN A 27 12.20 -12.81 4.21
CA ASN A 27 11.21 -11.92 3.59
C ASN A 27 11.01 -12.19 2.08
N GLN A 28 12.09 -12.48 1.36
CA GLN A 28 12.03 -12.78 -0.07
C GLN A 28 11.25 -14.06 -0.36
N LEU A 29 11.48 -15.10 0.44
CA LEU A 29 10.73 -16.37 0.34
C LEU A 29 9.26 -16.14 0.69
N TYR A 30 8.98 -15.43 1.77
CA TYR A 30 7.60 -15.10 2.18
C TYR A 30 6.83 -14.38 1.08
N SER A 31 7.45 -13.35 0.49
CA SER A 31 6.87 -12.60 -0.62
C SER A 31 6.63 -13.47 -1.86
N ALA A 32 7.60 -14.31 -2.23
CA ALA A 32 7.46 -15.20 -3.37
C ALA A 32 6.31 -16.20 -3.19
N LEU A 33 6.18 -16.81 -2.00
CA LEU A 33 5.08 -17.72 -1.67
C LEU A 33 3.73 -17.02 -1.67
N THR A 34 3.68 -15.77 -1.19
CA THR A 34 2.47 -14.96 -1.25
C THR A 34 2.02 -14.74 -2.70
N TYR A 35 2.93 -14.41 -3.60
CA TYR A 35 2.63 -14.23 -5.01
C TYR A 35 2.19 -15.54 -5.69
N GLN A 36 2.83 -16.66 -5.34
CA GLN A 36 2.51 -17.97 -5.90
C GLN A 36 1.20 -18.56 -5.36
N GLY A 37 0.71 -18.09 -4.23
CA GLY A 37 -0.59 -18.44 -3.69
C GLY A 37 -0.62 -19.70 -2.80
N GLY A 38 -1.84 -20.13 -2.47
CA GLY A 38 -2.09 -21.11 -1.42
C GLY A 38 -1.47 -22.50 -1.67
N ALA A 39 -1.46 -22.98 -2.91
CA ALA A 39 -0.82 -24.25 -3.24
C ALA A 39 0.71 -24.25 -2.98
N ALA A 40 1.37 -23.13 -3.27
CA ALA A 40 2.79 -22.96 -2.97
C ALA A 40 3.04 -22.88 -1.46
N TRP A 41 2.18 -22.17 -0.73
CA TRP A 41 2.19 -22.16 0.73
C TRP A 41 2.04 -23.55 1.30
N ARG A 42 1.03 -24.32 0.85
CA ARG A 42 0.82 -25.71 1.29
C ARG A 42 2.07 -26.55 1.06
N LYS A 43 2.55 -26.56 -0.19
CA LYS A 43 3.72 -27.35 -0.54
C LYS A 43 4.89 -27.02 0.37
N ARG A 44 5.21 -25.75 0.52
CA ARG A 44 6.37 -25.32 1.32
C ARG A 44 6.22 -25.64 2.81
N LEU A 45 5.05 -25.40 3.39
CA LEU A 45 4.81 -25.70 4.80
C LEU A 45 4.82 -27.21 5.05
N THR A 46 4.30 -28.02 4.11
CA THR A 46 4.35 -29.48 4.22
C THR A 46 5.80 -29.98 4.10
N ASP A 47 6.59 -29.45 3.16
CA ASP A 47 7.99 -29.83 3.00
C ASP A 47 8.81 -29.52 4.26
N ASP A 48 8.55 -28.39 4.91
CA ASP A 48 9.34 -27.93 6.06
C ASP A 48 8.83 -28.44 7.42
N LEU A 49 7.52 -28.70 7.56
CA LEU A 49 6.85 -28.97 8.84
C LEU A 49 6.00 -30.27 8.84
N GLY A 50 5.82 -30.92 7.69
CA GLY A 50 4.88 -32.03 7.51
C GLY A 50 5.10 -33.23 8.46
N ASP A 51 6.31 -33.46 8.89
CA ASP A 51 6.68 -34.57 9.81
C ASP A 51 6.55 -34.19 11.31
N GLN A 52 6.03 -33.01 11.62
CA GLN A 52 6.01 -32.47 12.98
C GLN A 52 4.67 -32.63 13.72
N GLY A 53 3.88 -33.62 13.40
CA GLY A 53 2.69 -34.01 14.16
C GLY A 53 1.54 -33.00 14.06
N ALA A 54 1.22 -32.29 15.13
CA ALA A 54 0.01 -31.44 15.19
C ALA A 54 0.00 -30.30 14.13
N VAL A 55 1.16 -29.78 13.72
CA VAL A 55 1.24 -28.74 12.69
C VAL A 55 0.87 -29.29 11.30
N SER A 56 1.14 -30.56 11.01
CA SER A 56 0.68 -31.20 9.78
C SER A 56 -0.84 -31.15 9.67
N ALA A 57 -1.54 -31.57 10.74
CA ALA A 57 -2.99 -31.49 10.80
C ALA A 57 -3.53 -30.05 10.69
N LEU A 58 -2.80 -29.06 11.25
CA LEU A 58 -3.15 -27.64 11.11
C LEU A 58 -3.08 -27.18 9.65
N ILE A 59 -2.10 -27.65 8.88
CA ILE A 59 -1.93 -27.32 7.46
C ILE A 59 -2.98 -28.07 6.61
N GLU A 60 -3.15 -29.36 6.85
CA GLU A 60 -4.00 -30.25 6.04
C GLU A 60 -5.49 -29.89 6.09
N ARG A 61 -5.99 -29.47 7.24
CA ARG A 61 -7.41 -29.10 7.39
C ARG A 61 -7.81 -27.79 6.72
N ARG A 62 -6.86 -26.98 6.27
CA ARG A 62 -7.11 -25.73 5.57
C ARG A 62 -7.02 -25.94 4.07
N SER A 63 -7.93 -25.36 3.32
CA SER A 63 -7.83 -25.23 1.87
C SER A 63 -6.66 -24.33 1.47
N ASP A 64 -6.26 -24.36 0.21
CA ASP A 64 -5.20 -23.47 -0.31
C ASP A 64 -5.59 -22.00 -0.16
N ALA A 65 -6.87 -21.65 -0.36
CA ALA A 65 -7.38 -20.30 -0.17
C ALA A 65 -7.27 -19.86 1.30
N GLU A 66 -7.62 -20.74 2.25
CA GLU A 66 -7.50 -20.45 3.68
C GLU A 66 -6.05 -20.33 4.13
N LEU A 67 -5.14 -21.14 3.56
CA LEU A 67 -3.71 -20.99 3.81
C LEU A 67 -3.17 -19.67 3.25
N ALA A 68 -3.57 -19.28 2.04
CA ALA A 68 -3.18 -17.98 1.49
C ALA A 68 -3.69 -16.82 2.35
N ALA A 69 -4.95 -16.88 2.80
CA ALA A 69 -5.54 -15.88 3.68
C ALA A 69 -4.82 -15.81 5.02
N LEU A 70 -4.54 -16.97 5.65
CA LEU A 70 -3.81 -17.08 6.89
C LEU A 70 -2.40 -16.47 6.80
N MET A 71 -1.65 -16.87 5.77
CA MET A 71 -0.28 -16.40 5.58
C MET A 71 -0.23 -14.94 5.13
N GLY A 72 -1.24 -14.45 4.42
CA GLY A 72 -1.37 -13.04 4.04
C GLY A 72 -1.80 -12.12 5.18
N ASN A 73 -2.35 -12.66 6.28
CA ASN A 73 -2.89 -11.87 7.39
C ASN A 73 -1.79 -11.37 8.33
N LEU A 74 -0.93 -10.49 7.83
CA LEU A 74 0.06 -9.78 8.65
C LEU A 74 -0.59 -8.65 9.45
N GLY A 75 -0.06 -8.33 10.62
CA GLY A 75 -0.62 -7.33 11.52
C GLY A 75 -0.76 -5.93 10.91
N GLY A 76 0.09 -5.57 9.94
CA GLY A 76 -0.01 -4.31 9.21
C GLY A 76 -1.15 -4.26 8.18
N HIS A 77 -1.80 -5.39 7.89
CA HIS A 77 -3.00 -5.49 7.04
C HIS A 77 -4.27 -5.78 7.85
N ASP A 78 -4.14 -6.03 9.14
CA ASP A 78 -5.24 -6.34 10.04
C ASP A 78 -5.67 -5.07 10.77
N LEU A 79 -6.75 -4.45 10.28
CA LEU A 79 -7.22 -3.17 10.83
C LEU A 79 -7.59 -3.25 12.31
N PRO A 80 -8.29 -4.28 12.82
CA PRO A 80 -8.51 -4.47 14.24
C PRO A 80 -7.22 -4.49 15.06
N GLU A 81 -6.18 -5.18 14.61
CA GLU A 81 -4.89 -5.22 15.31
C GLU A 81 -4.16 -3.87 15.28
N LEU A 82 -4.28 -3.12 14.19
CA LEU A 82 -3.75 -1.76 14.09
C LEU A 82 -4.46 -0.82 15.09
N LEU A 83 -5.79 -0.82 15.13
CA LEU A 83 -6.56 0.00 16.04
C LEU A 83 -6.22 -0.33 17.50
N LYS A 84 -6.18 -1.61 17.86
CA LYS A 84 -5.78 -2.09 19.18
C LYS A 84 -4.36 -1.62 19.56
N ALA A 85 -3.42 -1.63 18.60
CA ALA A 85 -2.08 -1.13 18.84
C ALA A 85 -2.08 0.38 19.14
N PHE A 86 -2.85 1.20 18.41
CA PHE A 86 -2.99 2.63 18.69
C PHE A 86 -3.70 2.88 20.04
N GLU A 87 -4.75 2.14 20.35
CA GLU A 87 -5.48 2.25 21.60
C GLU A 87 -4.66 1.84 22.84
N SER A 88 -3.61 1.04 22.64
CA SER A 88 -2.70 0.63 23.73
C SER A 88 -1.74 1.72 24.19
N ILE A 89 -1.71 2.89 23.54
CA ILE A 89 -0.87 4.01 23.95
C ILE A 89 -1.55 4.74 25.11
N ASP A 90 -0.95 4.61 26.30
CA ASP A 90 -1.43 5.19 27.55
C ASP A 90 -0.51 6.28 28.13
N HIS A 91 0.41 6.79 27.31
CA HIS A 91 1.44 7.75 27.70
C HIS A 91 1.72 8.75 26.55
N ASP A 92 2.40 9.87 26.87
CA ASP A 92 2.74 10.96 25.93
C ASP A 92 4.14 10.86 25.30
N ARG A 93 4.84 9.75 25.52
CA ARG A 93 6.15 9.51 24.89
C ARG A 93 5.99 9.18 23.41
N PRO A 94 6.96 9.57 22.56
CA PRO A 94 6.95 9.17 21.14
C PRO A 94 6.87 7.64 20.98
N VAL A 95 6.01 7.20 20.07
CA VAL A 95 5.81 5.78 19.75
C VAL A 95 6.05 5.56 18.25
N CYS A 96 6.81 4.53 17.92
CA CYS A 96 7.00 4.09 16.55
C CYS A 96 6.42 2.69 16.37
N PHE A 97 5.46 2.55 15.45
CA PHE A 97 4.91 1.25 15.07
C PHE A 97 5.59 0.73 13.81
N ILE A 98 6.11 -0.49 13.88
CA ILE A 98 6.64 -1.20 12.70
C ILE A 98 5.55 -2.16 12.22
N ALA A 99 4.83 -1.76 11.17
CA ALA A 99 3.77 -2.55 10.58
C ALA A 99 4.34 -3.57 9.58
N TYR A 100 4.11 -4.84 9.83
CA TYR A 100 4.46 -5.89 8.89
C TYR A 100 3.39 -5.97 7.80
N THR A 101 3.81 -5.75 6.56
CA THR A 101 2.94 -5.70 5.39
C THR A 101 3.53 -6.49 4.22
N ILE A 102 2.67 -6.82 3.25
CA ILE A 102 3.08 -7.37 1.96
C ILE A 102 2.96 -6.24 0.94
N LYS A 103 4.03 -5.96 0.22
CA LYS A 103 4.02 -4.95 -0.84
C LYS A 103 3.01 -5.34 -1.92
N GLY A 104 2.10 -4.41 -2.25
CA GLY A 104 1.05 -4.63 -3.22
C GLY A 104 -0.10 -5.51 -2.71
N ALA A 105 -0.30 -5.63 -1.39
CA ALA A 105 -1.42 -6.40 -0.83
C ALA A 105 -2.75 -5.95 -1.45
N GLY A 106 -3.61 -6.92 -1.81
CA GLY A 106 -4.86 -6.68 -2.51
C GLY A 106 -4.75 -6.54 -4.03
N LEU A 107 -3.54 -6.44 -4.58
CA LEU A 107 -3.31 -6.38 -6.02
C LEU A 107 -2.90 -7.75 -6.58
N PRO A 108 -3.11 -8.01 -7.90
CA PRO A 108 -2.63 -9.22 -8.55
C PRO A 108 -1.12 -9.47 -8.44
N PHE A 109 -0.33 -8.43 -8.15
CA PHE A 109 1.11 -8.48 -7.96
C PHE A 109 1.55 -8.52 -6.49
N ALA A 110 0.64 -8.79 -5.55
CA ALA A 110 1.00 -8.89 -4.14
C ALA A 110 2.20 -9.84 -3.93
N GLY A 111 3.27 -9.33 -3.33
CA GLY A 111 4.50 -10.10 -3.08
C GLY A 111 5.42 -10.32 -4.28
N HIS A 112 5.04 -9.94 -5.50
CA HIS A 112 5.91 -10.08 -6.67
C HIS A 112 7.11 -9.12 -6.60
N LYS A 113 8.28 -9.58 -7.03
CA LYS A 113 9.52 -8.77 -6.98
C LYS A 113 9.43 -7.46 -7.77
N ASP A 114 8.68 -7.47 -8.88
CA ASP A 114 8.54 -6.33 -9.78
C ASP A 114 7.31 -5.47 -9.50
N ASN A 115 6.58 -5.69 -8.40
CA ASN A 115 5.36 -4.95 -8.10
C ASN A 115 5.59 -3.45 -7.83
N HIS A 116 6.84 -3.00 -7.73
CA HIS A 116 7.18 -1.59 -7.58
C HIS A 116 6.89 -0.79 -8.85
N ALA A 117 7.16 -1.35 -10.01
CA ALA A 117 7.03 -0.69 -11.31
C ALA A 117 6.24 -1.52 -12.35
N GLY A 118 5.79 -2.72 -11.99
CA GLY A 118 5.01 -3.58 -12.87
C GLY A 118 3.65 -2.99 -13.17
N LEU A 119 3.24 -3.07 -14.43
CA LEU A 119 1.91 -2.67 -14.88
C LEU A 119 1.04 -3.90 -15.04
N MET A 120 -0.20 -3.81 -14.61
CA MET A 120 -1.20 -4.84 -14.87
C MET A 120 -1.56 -4.86 -16.36
N THR A 121 -1.70 -6.05 -16.91
CA THR A 121 -2.29 -6.21 -18.26
C THR A 121 -3.77 -5.82 -18.23
N PRO A 122 -4.38 -5.48 -19.38
CA PRO A 122 -5.83 -5.23 -19.43
C PRO A 122 -6.67 -6.35 -18.81
N ALA A 123 -6.33 -7.61 -19.06
CA ALA A 123 -7.03 -8.75 -18.48
C ALA A 123 -6.91 -8.81 -16.94
N GLN A 124 -5.74 -8.47 -16.39
CA GLN A 124 -5.55 -8.37 -14.93
C GLN A 124 -6.34 -7.20 -14.34
N MET A 125 -6.41 -6.06 -15.04
CA MET A 125 -7.23 -4.93 -14.62
C MET A 125 -8.72 -5.29 -14.58
N GLU A 126 -9.23 -5.98 -15.60
CA GLU A 126 -10.62 -6.44 -15.63
C GLU A 126 -10.92 -7.43 -14.49
N ALA A 127 -10.04 -8.40 -14.26
CA ALA A 127 -10.19 -9.35 -13.16
C ALA A 127 -10.15 -8.64 -11.79
N PHE A 128 -9.28 -7.65 -11.64
CA PHE A 128 -9.17 -6.84 -10.43
C PHE A 128 -10.42 -5.97 -10.22
N ARG A 129 -10.90 -5.29 -11.28
CA ARG A 129 -12.14 -4.51 -11.25
C ARG A 129 -13.32 -5.37 -10.78
N ALA A 130 -13.47 -6.56 -11.37
CA ALA A 130 -14.52 -7.51 -11.00
C ALA A 130 -14.38 -7.97 -9.53
N ALA A 131 -13.17 -8.29 -9.06
CA ALA A 131 -12.90 -8.68 -7.68
C ALA A 131 -13.21 -7.58 -6.66
N MET A 132 -13.09 -6.31 -7.07
CA MET A 132 -13.45 -5.14 -6.27
C MET A 132 -14.94 -4.75 -6.38
N ASN A 133 -15.76 -5.52 -7.08
CA ASN A 133 -17.18 -5.24 -7.36
C ASN A 133 -17.43 -3.89 -8.03
N VAL A 134 -16.46 -3.37 -8.76
CA VAL A 134 -16.58 -2.11 -9.49
C VAL A 134 -17.21 -2.35 -10.86
N ARG A 135 -18.30 -1.66 -11.17
CA ARG A 135 -18.99 -1.78 -12.46
C ARG A 135 -18.16 -1.13 -13.56
N GLU A 136 -18.25 -1.67 -14.77
CA GLU A 136 -17.63 -1.08 -15.95
C GLU A 136 -18.15 0.34 -16.22
N GLY A 137 -17.24 1.28 -16.45
CA GLY A 137 -17.56 2.69 -16.64
C GLY A 137 -17.80 3.50 -15.35
N HIS A 138 -17.70 2.87 -14.18
CA HIS A 138 -17.89 3.49 -12.87
C HIS A 138 -16.60 3.54 -12.04
N GLU A 139 -15.44 3.30 -12.64
CA GLU A 139 -14.14 3.17 -11.98
C GLU A 139 -13.71 4.43 -11.22
N TRP A 140 -14.29 5.58 -11.58
CA TRP A 140 -13.99 6.87 -10.96
C TRP A 140 -15.08 7.38 -10.03
N GLU A 141 -16.13 6.59 -9.81
CA GLU A 141 -17.18 6.95 -8.88
C GLU A 141 -16.73 6.68 -7.43
N PRO A 142 -16.84 7.67 -6.55
CA PRO A 142 -16.52 7.46 -5.14
C PRO A 142 -17.39 6.37 -4.53
N PHE A 143 -16.76 5.48 -3.75
CA PHE A 143 -17.41 4.40 -3.01
C PHE A 143 -17.98 3.25 -3.86
N GLU A 144 -17.81 3.27 -5.18
CA GLU A 144 -18.21 2.15 -6.03
C GLU A 144 -17.53 0.85 -5.56
N GLY A 145 -18.26 -0.26 -5.59
CA GLY A 145 -17.79 -1.57 -5.13
C GLY A 145 -17.85 -1.80 -3.61
N LEU A 146 -18.19 -0.80 -2.81
CA LEU A 146 -18.37 -0.96 -1.36
C LEU A 146 -19.79 -1.37 -1.00
N ASP A 147 -19.93 -2.24 0.00
CA ASP A 147 -21.23 -2.69 0.52
C ASP A 147 -22.01 -1.62 1.31
N LEU A 148 -21.40 -0.47 1.54
CA LEU A 148 -22.01 0.65 2.27
C LEU A 148 -22.57 1.69 1.29
N GLY A 149 -23.78 2.16 1.55
CA GLY A 149 -24.43 3.15 0.69
C GLY A 149 -23.63 4.46 0.61
N GLU A 150 -23.39 4.93 -0.63
CA GLU A 150 -22.62 6.14 -0.95
C GLU A 150 -23.01 7.35 -0.07
N ARG A 151 -24.31 7.65 0.05
CA ARG A 151 -24.78 8.79 0.86
C ARG A 151 -24.37 8.68 2.32
N LYS A 152 -24.38 7.48 2.90
CA LYS A 152 -24.01 7.24 4.29
C LYS A 152 -22.51 7.47 4.49
N LEU A 153 -21.68 6.96 3.57
CA LEU A 153 -20.23 7.17 3.60
C LEU A 153 -19.85 8.62 3.38
N ALA A 154 -20.45 9.28 2.39
CA ALA A 154 -20.22 10.69 2.11
C ALA A 154 -20.61 11.59 3.30
N ALA A 155 -21.74 11.31 3.97
CA ALA A 155 -22.16 12.02 5.17
C ALA A 155 -21.17 11.80 6.32
N PHE A 156 -20.78 10.55 6.59
CA PHE A 156 -19.79 10.23 7.62
C PHE A 156 -18.46 10.98 7.39
N LEU A 157 -17.93 10.95 6.16
CA LEU A 157 -16.66 11.60 5.85
C LEU A 157 -16.69 13.12 6.01
N LYS A 158 -17.84 13.77 5.83
CA LYS A 158 -17.99 15.22 6.06
C LYS A 158 -17.79 15.61 7.52
N ASP A 159 -18.11 14.72 8.44
CA ASP A 159 -18.08 14.98 9.88
C ASP A 159 -16.75 14.53 10.53
N VAL A 160 -15.84 13.89 9.78
CA VAL A 160 -14.54 13.52 10.34
C VAL A 160 -13.64 14.74 10.50
N PRO A 161 -12.84 14.82 11.59
CA PRO A 161 -12.01 15.98 11.91
C PRO A 161 -11.05 16.41 10.79
N PHE A 162 -10.55 15.47 9.99
CA PHE A 162 -9.63 15.73 8.88
C PHE A 162 -10.25 16.56 7.75
N PHE A 163 -11.56 16.52 7.59
CA PHE A 163 -12.29 17.30 6.60
C PHE A 163 -12.97 18.54 7.19
N ALA A 164 -12.81 18.77 8.50
CA ALA A 164 -13.31 19.98 9.14
C ALA A 164 -12.66 21.22 8.49
N ARG A 165 -13.47 22.05 7.85
CA ARG A 165 -13.03 23.31 7.25
C ARG A 165 -12.84 24.34 8.34
N GLY A 166 -11.63 24.40 8.89
CA GLY A 166 -11.21 25.45 9.79
C GLY A 166 -10.56 26.63 9.06
N ARG A 167 -10.47 27.77 9.72
CA ARG A 167 -9.65 28.90 9.24
C ARG A 167 -8.19 28.45 9.24
N ARG A 168 -7.49 28.61 8.12
CA ARG A 168 -6.05 28.37 8.07
C ARG A 168 -5.31 29.24 9.08
N ARG A 169 -4.48 28.64 9.90
CA ARG A 169 -3.71 29.35 10.92
C ARG A 169 -2.62 30.25 10.32
N TYR A 170 -2.06 29.81 9.22
CA TYR A 170 -1.01 30.54 8.49
C TYR A 170 -1.43 30.69 7.03
N THR A 171 -1.27 31.90 6.50
CA THR A 171 -1.44 32.21 5.08
C THR A 171 -0.14 32.83 4.59
N ALA A 172 0.47 32.24 3.57
CA ALA A 172 1.59 32.87 2.89
C ALA A 172 1.08 34.06 2.05
N PRO A 173 1.85 35.14 1.90
CA PRO A 173 1.55 36.19 0.92
C PRO A 173 1.39 35.59 -0.48
N ALA A 174 0.50 36.16 -1.29
CA ALA A 174 0.39 35.79 -2.69
C ALA A 174 1.66 36.18 -3.43
N VAL A 175 2.13 35.28 -4.29
CA VAL A 175 3.27 35.56 -5.19
C VAL A 175 2.77 35.62 -6.63
N PRO A 176 3.38 36.43 -7.48
CA PRO A 176 3.05 36.46 -8.89
C PRO A 176 3.33 35.10 -9.55
N VAL A 177 2.34 34.58 -10.27
CA VAL A 177 2.48 33.37 -11.06
C VAL A 177 2.46 33.78 -12.53
N PRO A 178 3.45 33.36 -13.36
CA PRO A 178 3.48 33.70 -14.76
C PRO A 178 2.26 33.10 -15.49
N ALA A 179 1.62 33.89 -16.33
CA ALA A 179 0.47 33.41 -17.12
C ALA A 179 0.89 32.36 -18.17
N GLN A 180 2.14 32.37 -18.58
CA GLN A 180 2.72 31.44 -19.55
C GLN A 180 4.15 31.10 -19.17
N LEU A 181 4.56 29.88 -19.48
CA LEU A 181 5.93 29.39 -19.32
C LEU A 181 6.53 29.12 -20.71
N ALA A 182 7.77 29.48 -20.91
CA ALA A 182 8.45 29.39 -22.21
C ALA A 182 9.04 28.00 -22.51
N TYR A 183 8.64 26.95 -21.78
CA TYR A 183 9.16 25.62 -22.03
C TYR A 183 8.63 25.03 -23.33
N ARG A 184 9.46 24.25 -24.03
CA ARG A 184 9.06 23.55 -25.25
C ARG A 184 8.68 22.11 -24.94
N ALA A 185 7.41 21.79 -25.13
CA ALA A 185 6.96 20.41 -25.05
C ALA A 185 7.50 19.60 -26.25
N ALA A 186 7.99 18.39 -26.02
CA ALA A 186 8.19 17.43 -27.11
C ALA A 186 6.84 16.92 -27.60
N ARG A 187 6.82 16.32 -28.80
CA ARG A 187 5.58 15.76 -29.38
C ARG A 187 4.94 14.72 -28.47
N GLU A 188 5.78 13.92 -27.81
CA GLU A 188 5.39 12.91 -26.85
C GLU A 188 6.34 12.97 -25.66
N MET A 189 5.80 13.06 -24.45
CA MET A 189 6.57 13.01 -23.21
C MET A 189 5.65 12.55 -22.07
N SER A 190 6.25 11.99 -21.02
CA SER A 190 5.51 11.69 -19.79
C SER A 190 5.13 12.99 -19.05
N THR A 191 4.05 12.93 -18.27
CA THR A 191 3.64 14.05 -17.41
C THR A 191 4.74 14.41 -16.40
N GLN A 192 5.50 13.42 -15.93
CA GLN A 192 6.61 13.61 -15.01
C GLN A 192 7.78 14.36 -15.65
N GLN A 193 8.11 14.03 -16.90
CA GLN A 193 9.13 14.76 -17.66
C GLN A 193 8.67 16.20 -17.92
N ALA A 194 7.42 16.40 -18.31
CA ALA A 194 6.85 17.74 -18.50
C ALA A 194 6.93 18.55 -17.20
N PHE A 195 6.59 17.94 -16.06
CA PHE A 195 6.66 18.60 -14.76
C PHE A 195 8.09 19.04 -14.40
N GLY A 196 9.09 18.17 -14.63
CA GLY A 196 10.49 18.51 -14.40
C GLY A 196 10.97 19.69 -15.26
N LEU A 197 10.58 19.71 -16.55
CA LEU A 197 10.91 20.83 -17.45
C LEU A 197 10.21 22.14 -17.06
N ILE A 198 8.98 22.07 -16.56
CA ILE A 198 8.27 23.23 -16.03
C ILE A 198 8.98 23.80 -14.80
N LEU A 199 9.40 22.96 -13.89
CA LEU A 199 10.14 23.38 -12.71
C LEU A 199 11.51 24.00 -13.09
N ASP A 200 12.24 23.36 -14.01
CA ASP A 200 13.51 23.88 -14.53
C ASP A 200 13.32 25.29 -15.16
N GLU A 201 12.25 25.49 -15.92
CA GLU A 201 11.96 26.79 -16.51
C GLU A 201 11.63 27.87 -15.45
N ILE A 202 10.87 27.50 -14.42
CA ILE A 202 10.61 28.40 -13.29
C ILE A 202 11.90 28.73 -12.55
N GLY A 203 12.79 27.74 -12.37
CA GLY A 203 14.05 27.89 -11.65
C GLY A 203 15.10 28.73 -12.36
N LYS A 204 15.06 28.80 -13.71
CA LYS A 204 15.96 29.67 -14.51
C LYS A 204 15.73 31.16 -14.29
N GLY A 205 14.53 31.53 -13.84
CA GLY A 205 14.20 32.89 -13.48
C GLY A 205 14.43 33.14 -11.99
N ASP A 206 15.05 34.24 -11.63
CA ASP A 206 15.16 34.70 -10.24
C ASP A 206 13.83 35.31 -9.79
N SER A 207 12.78 34.43 -9.75
CA SER A 207 11.42 34.82 -9.43
C SER A 207 11.08 34.51 -7.97
N GLU A 208 10.22 35.32 -7.37
CA GLU A 208 9.69 35.05 -6.04
C GLU A 208 8.98 33.67 -5.98
N LEU A 209 8.35 33.24 -7.08
CA LEU A 209 7.75 31.92 -7.22
C LEU A 209 8.81 30.81 -7.09
N ALA A 210 9.94 30.90 -7.78
CA ALA A 210 11.03 29.94 -7.68
C ALA A 210 11.51 29.80 -6.23
N GLY A 211 11.69 30.93 -5.53
CA GLY A 211 12.10 30.95 -4.11
C GLY A 211 11.07 30.35 -3.13
N ARG A 212 9.85 30.09 -3.57
CA ARG A 212 8.77 29.47 -2.75
C ARG A 212 8.57 27.99 -3.00
N ILE A 213 9.18 27.45 -4.05
CA ILE A 213 9.04 26.03 -4.40
C ILE A 213 10.13 25.24 -3.69
N VAL A 214 9.70 24.23 -2.93
CA VAL A 214 10.59 23.25 -2.31
C VAL A 214 10.20 21.88 -2.82
N THR A 215 11.15 21.15 -3.39
CA THR A 215 10.99 19.77 -3.81
C THR A 215 11.64 18.84 -2.79
N THR A 216 11.02 17.69 -2.54
CA THR A 216 11.59 16.64 -1.70
C THR A 216 11.63 15.35 -2.48
N SER A 217 12.79 14.70 -2.49
CA SER A 217 12.99 13.41 -3.15
C SER A 217 13.87 12.54 -2.25
N PRO A 218 13.36 11.36 -1.81
CA PRO A 218 14.14 10.52 -0.87
C PRO A 218 15.41 9.95 -1.51
N ASP A 219 15.35 9.48 -2.78
CA ASP A 219 16.50 8.89 -3.49
C ASP A 219 16.28 8.78 -5.01
N VAL A 220 15.26 9.44 -5.55
CA VAL A 220 14.78 9.23 -6.93
C VAL A 220 14.79 10.47 -7.81
N THR A 221 15.62 11.46 -7.50
CA THR A 221 15.69 12.76 -8.22
C THR A 221 15.84 12.59 -9.74
N VAL A 222 16.69 11.66 -10.18
CA VAL A 222 16.93 11.40 -11.61
C VAL A 222 15.71 10.72 -12.25
N SER A 223 15.18 9.66 -11.64
CA SER A 223 14.05 8.91 -12.20
C SER A 223 12.73 9.70 -12.15
N THR A 224 12.64 10.73 -11.31
CA THR A 224 11.51 11.65 -11.25
C THR A 224 11.67 12.89 -12.14
N ASN A 225 12.75 12.96 -12.94
CA ASN A 225 13.06 14.09 -13.81
C ASN A 225 13.18 15.45 -13.09
N LEU A 226 13.54 15.43 -11.81
CA LEU A 226 13.78 16.65 -11.02
C LEU A 226 15.24 17.12 -11.07
N GLY A 227 16.14 16.36 -11.72
CA GLY A 227 17.56 16.70 -11.84
C GLY A 227 17.85 18.12 -12.35
N PRO A 228 17.19 18.59 -13.42
CA PRO A 228 17.40 19.96 -13.92
C PRO A 228 16.97 21.08 -12.96
N TRP A 229 16.04 20.79 -12.04
CA TRP A 229 15.57 21.73 -11.02
C TRP A 229 16.55 21.89 -9.86
N VAL A 230 17.32 20.83 -9.52
CA VAL A 230 18.27 20.79 -8.38
C VAL A 230 19.64 21.29 -8.80
#